data_89bf445b729106fa5df135021acbe896
#
_entry.id   89bf445b729106fa5df135021acbe896
#
_cell.length_a   1.000
_cell.length_b   1.000
_cell.length_c   1.000
_cell.angle_alpha   90.00
_cell.angle_beta   90.00
_cell.angle_gamma   90.00
#
_symmetry.space_group_name_H-M   'P 1'
#
loop_
_entity.id
_entity.type
_entity.pdbx_description
1 polymer ?
#
loop_
_entity_poly.entity_id
_entity_poly.type
_entity_poly.pdbx_seq_one_letter_code
_entity_poly.pdbx_strand_id
1 'polypeptide(L)'
;FAQNGVMLYVPKGVIVEEPLHSVLWGPGANIAHVSHILVLVDEGASVTYVHESASPDDPQGGANSMHAGIVEIQVLQNASMKFVELQSWGRHVWNFSHERARVERSGNLDWIFGAIGSRLTKNFTELDLAGEGAVGRMSGFYFTDGNQHLDHDTQQNHLAPHTTSDLLFKGALKGKSRSVWQGMIY
;
A
#
# COMPACT_ATOMS: atom_id res chain seq x y z
N PHE A 1 9.13 -15.23 8.14
CA PHE A 1 10.21 -15.00 7.17
C PHE A 1 10.48 -13.53 6.88
N ALA A 2 9.69 -12.56 7.46
CA ALA A 2 9.97 -11.15 7.28
C ALA A 2 11.36 -10.79 7.82
N GLN A 3 12.18 -10.19 6.99
CA GLN A 3 13.56 -9.81 7.31
C GLN A 3 13.64 -8.36 7.78
N ASN A 4 12.69 -7.55 7.33
CA ASN A 4 12.57 -6.13 7.64
C ASN A 4 11.10 -5.75 7.78
N GLY A 5 10.84 -4.64 8.45
CA GLY A 5 9.50 -4.14 8.57
C GLY A 5 9.39 -2.90 9.45
N VAL A 6 8.18 -2.41 9.54
CA VAL A 6 7.82 -1.29 10.41
C VAL A 6 6.62 -1.71 11.22
N MET A 7 6.67 -1.44 12.52
CA MET A 7 5.49 -1.46 13.38
C MET A 7 5.22 -0.04 13.86
N LEU A 8 4.05 0.48 13.51
CA LEU A 8 3.56 1.78 13.97
C LEU A 8 2.34 1.57 14.86
N TYR A 9 2.42 2.03 16.10
CA TYR A 9 1.29 2.08 17.01
C TYR A 9 1.03 3.53 17.42
N VAL A 10 -0.18 4.01 17.16
CA VAL A 10 -0.65 5.34 17.59
C VAL A 10 -1.65 5.12 18.72
N PRO A 11 -1.31 5.48 19.97
CA PRO A 11 -2.15 5.22 21.13
C PRO A 11 -3.48 5.97 21.09
N LYS A 12 -4.45 5.45 21.85
CA LYS A 12 -5.80 6.01 21.97
C LYS A 12 -5.80 7.53 22.20
N GLY A 13 -6.56 8.23 21.36
CA GLY A 13 -6.77 9.67 21.44
C GLY A 13 -5.56 10.53 21.07
N VAL A 14 -4.46 9.95 20.63
CA VAL A 14 -3.26 10.69 20.19
C VAL A 14 -3.47 11.24 18.78
N ILE A 15 -3.27 12.53 18.61
CA ILE A 15 -3.27 13.20 17.32
C ILE A 15 -1.82 13.47 16.93
N VAL A 16 -1.35 12.82 15.88
CA VAL A 16 -0.02 13.05 15.33
C VAL A 16 -0.14 14.12 14.24
N GLU A 17 0.31 15.33 14.54
CA GLU A 17 0.13 16.50 13.67
C GLU A 17 1.03 16.43 12.43
N GLU A 18 2.30 16.04 12.63
CA GLU A 18 3.27 15.93 11.54
C GLU A 18 3.23 14.54 10.89
N PRO A 19 3.31 14.45 9.55
CA PRO A 19 3.36 13.16 8.88
C PRO A 19 4.58 12.34 9.31
N LEU A 20 4.37 11.08 9.66
CA LEU A 20 5.44 10.12 9.86
C LEU A 20 5.88 9.57 8.51
N HIS A 21 7.17 9.38 8.33
CA HIS A 21 7.73 8.85 7.09
C HIS A 21 8.69 7.69 7.36
N SER A 22 8.54 6.61 6.60
CA SER A 22 9.49 5.50 6.58
C SER A 22 9.90 5.15 5.16
N VAL A 23 11.12 4.68 5.01
CA VAL A 23 11.65 4.18 3.74
C VAL A 23 12.13 2.76 3.93
N LEU A 24 11.57 1.84 3.14
CA LEU A 24 12.09 0.50 2.99
C LEU A 24 13.06 0.50 1.81
N TRP A 25 14.35 0.53 2.12
CA TRP A 25 15.38 0.52 1.09
C TRP A 25 15.73 -0.92 0.74
N GLY A 26 15.37 -1.32 -0.47
CA GLY A 26 15.62 -2.65 -0.98
C GLY A 26 17.11 -2.92 -1.20
N PRO A 27 17.54 -4.15 -0.98
CA PRO A 27 18.87 -4.59 -1.32
C PRO A 27 19.07 -4.57 -2.85
N GLY A 28 20.31 -4.64 -3.27
CA GLY A 28 20.67 -4.68 -4.69
C GLY A 28 20.23 -5.96 -5.40
N ALA A 29 20.85 -6.23 -6.53
CA ALA A 29 20.52 -7.32 -7.43
C ALA A 29 20.72 -8.72 -6.82
N ASN A 30 19.99 -9.73 -7.33
CA ASN A 30 20.04 -11.14 -6.94
C ASN A 30 19.61 -11.44 -5.48
N ILE A 31 18.77 -10.63 -4.91
CA ILE A 31 18.32 -10.79 -3.51
C ILE A 31 16.80 -10.95 -3.46
N ALA A 32 16.35 -11.89 -2.64
CA ALA A 32 14.96 -11.95 -2.20
C ALA A 32 14.82 -11.18 -0.88
N HIS A 33 13.90 -10.22 -0.85
CA HIS A 33 13.62 -9.38 0.29
C HIS A 33 12.17 -9.57 0.72
N VAL A 34 11.96 -9.83 2.00
CA VAL A 34 10.61 -10.02 2.57
C VAL A 34 10.37 -8.97 3.65
N SER A 35 9.28 -8.23 3.54
CA SER A 35 8.94 -7.17 4.49
C SER A 35 7.54 -7.32 5.08
N HIS A 36 7.36 -6.76 6.27
CA HIS A 36 6.06 -6.67 6.92
C HIS A 36 5.87 -5.27 7.55
N ILE A 37 4.79 -4.62 7.18
CA ILE A 37 4.37 -3.35 7.75
C ILE A 37 3.09 -3.60 8.54
N LEU A 38 3.12 -3.25 9.82
CA LEU A 38 1.98 -3.36 10.71
C LEU A 38 1.66 -2.00 11.29
N VAL A 39 0.44 -1.52 11.07
CA VAL A 39 -0.02 -0.22 11.58
C VAL A 39 -1.27 -0.43 12.42
N LEU A 40 -1.23 0.08 13.65
CA LEU A 40 -2.39 0.13 14.53
C LEU A 40 -2.65 1.58 14.96
N VAL A 41 -3.79 2.12 14.55
CA VAL A 41 -4.28 3.44 14.96
C VAL A 41 -5.43 3.22 15.93
N ASP A 42 -5.18 3.48 17.21
CA ASP A 42 -6.10 3.17 18.29
C ASP A 42 -7.29 4.15 18.35
N GLU A 43 -8.26 3.85 19.16
CA GLU A 43 -9.54 4.58 19.25
C GLU A 43 -9.36 6.10 19.36
N GLY A 44 -10.01 6.83 18.46
CA GLY A 44 -9.98 8.30 18.44
C GLY A 44 -8.62 8.91 18.09
N ALA A 45 -7.63 8.11 17.70
CA ALA A 45 -6.32 8.60 17.28
C ALA A 45 -6.32 9.04 15.81
N SER A 46 -5.34 9.87 15.45
CA SER A 46 -5.18 10.34 14.07
C SER A 46 -3.72 10.41 13.65
N VAL A 47 -3.43 9.98 12.41
CA VAL A 47 -2.07 10.01 11.86
C VAL A 47 -2.08 10.10 10.33
N THR A 48 -1.12 10.83 9.79
CA THR A 48 -0.69 10.66 8.39
C THR A 48 0.62 9.87 8.38
N TYR A 49 0.64 8.75 7.66
CA TYR A 49 1.83 7.92 7.53
C TYR A 49 2.18 7.73 6.07
N VAL A 50 3.41 8.08 5.72
CA VAL A 50 3.98 7.92 4.38
C VAL A 50 4.98 6.77 4.44
N HIS A 51 4.76 5.75 3.63
CA HIS A 51 5.68 4.64 3.45
C HIS A 51 6.21 4.61 2.03
N GLU A 52 7.51 4.58 1.89
CA GLU A 52 8.16 4.45 0.60
C GLU A 52 8.94 3.14 0.51
N SER A 53 8.69 2.38 -0.54
CA SER A 53 9.44 1.19 -0.91
C SER A 53 10.29 1.50 -2.14
N ALA A 54 11.61 1.54 -1.98
CA ALA A 54 12.53 1.99 -3.02
C ALA A 54 13.78 1.13 -3.11
N SER A 55 14.37 1.08 -4.29
CA SER A 55 15.72 0.54 -4.51
C SER A 55 16.37 1.23 -5.69
N PRO A 56 17.71 1.24 -5.79
CA PRO A 56 18.36 1.71 -7.01
C PRO A 56 18.04 0.80 -8.19
N ASP A 57 18.17 1.32 -9.39
CA ASP A 57 18.20 0.47 -10.58
C ASP A 57 19.48 -0.37 -10.62
N ASP A 58 19.43 -1.52 -11.30
CA ASP A 58 20.64 -2.28 -11.64
C ASP A 58 21.27 -1.72 -12.92
N PRO A 59 22.34 -0.92 -12.84
CA PRO A 59 22.96 -0.31 -14.00
C PRO A 59 23.70 -1.31 -14.91
N GLN A 60 23.99 -2.52 -14.42
CA GLN A 60 24.68 -3.54 -15.21
C GLN A 60 23.71 -4.44 -15.97
N GLY A 61 22.45 -4.47 -15.57
CA GLY A 61 21.35 -5.20 -16.23
C GLY A 61 21.62 -6.70 -16.35
N GLY A 62 20.82 -7.52 -15.75
CA GLY A 62 20.95 -8.98 -15.87
C GLY A 62 20.63 -9.74 -14.60
N ALA A 63 20.52 -9.02 -13.51
CA ALA A 63 20.10 -9.60 -12.25
C ALA A 63 18.63 -9.27 -11.98
N ASN A 64 17.90 -10.22 -11.44
CA ASN A 64 16.56 -10.01 -10.92
C ASN A 64 16.59 -10.04 -9.40
N SER A 65 15.77 -9.23 -8.77
CA SER A 65 15.51 -9.28 -7.34
C SER A 65 14.03 -9.47 -7.10
N MET A 66 13.67 -10.02 -5.96
CA MET A 66 12.28 -10.22 -5.58
C MET A 66 12.01 -9.52 -4.27
N HIS A 67 10.92 -8.79 -4.23
CA HIS A 67 10.31 -8.32 -3.00
C HIS A 67 9.00 -9.06 -2.77
N ALA A 68 8.77 -9.51 -1.54
CA ALA A 68 7.48 -10.00 -1.08
C ALA A 68 7.09 -9.21 0.18
N GLY A 69 6.00 -8.45 0.11
CA GLY A 69 5.55 -7.56 1.16
C GLY A 69 4.19 -7.91 1.71
N ILE A 70 4.02 -7.70 3.01
CA ILE A 70 2.72 -7.72 3.69
C ILE A 70 2.53 -6.35 4.34
N VAL A 71 1.33 -5.77 4.15
CA VAL A 71 0.89 -4.56 4.85
C VAL A 71 -0.41 -4.88 5.59
N GLU A 72 -0.42 -4.64 6.89
CA GLU A 72 -1.61 -4.79 7.73
C GLU A 72 -1.89 -3.48 8.46
N ILE A 73 -3.12 -2.97 8.29
CA ILE A 73 -3.56 -1.72 8.88
C ILE A 73 -4.83 -1.96 9.68
N GLN A 74 -4.83 -1.51 10.93
CA GLN A 74 -6.01 -1.50 11.79
C GLN A 74 -6.32 -0.05 12.18
N VAL A 75 -7.49 0.44 11.75
CA VAL A 75 -8.03 1.74 12.15
C VAL A 75 -9.20 1.48 13.08
N LEU A 76 -9.00 1.72 14.37
CA LEU A 76 -10.00 1.42 15.39
C LEU A 76 -11.12 2.48 15.42
N GLN A 77 -12.06 2.31 16.35
CA GLN A 77 -13.25 3.14 16.44
C GLN A 77 -12.92 4.64 16.53
N ASN A 78 -13.61 5.45 15.72
CA ASN A 78 -13.44 6.91 15.64
C ASN A 78 -12.00 7.36 15.29
N ALA A 79 -11.12 6.47 14.89
CA ALA A 79 -9.76 6.82 14.46
C ALA A 79 -9.73 7.28 13.00
N SER A 80 -8.72 8.04 12.64
CA SER A 80 -8.51 8.53 11.28
C SER A 80 -7.07 8.31 10.84
N MET A 81 -6.91 7.70 9.67
CA MET A 81 -5.59 7.50 9.08
C MET A 81 -5.56 7.94 7.63
N LYS A 82 -4.52 8.69 7.27
CA LYS A 82 -4.09 8.83 5.89
C LYS A 82 -2.83 7.98 5.69
N PHE A 83 -2.92 6.98 4.83
CA PHE A 83 -1.78 6.15 4.46
C PHE A 83 -1.36 6.47 3.03
N VAL A 84 -0.13 6.92 2.86
CA VAL A 84 0.45 7.18 1.54
C VAL A 84 1.53 6.14 1.30
N GLU A 85 1.32 5.33 0.30
CA GLU A 85 2.25 4.27 -0.08
C GLU A 85 2.86 4.57 -1.45
N LEU A 86 4.18 4.67 -1.48
CA LEU A 86 4.93 4.94 -2.71
C LEU A 86 5.82 3.75 -3.04
N GLN A 87 5.67 3.22 -4.24
CA GLN A 87 6.46 2.11 -4.74
C GLN A 87 7.33 2.60 -5.89
N SER A 88 8.65 2.64 -5.64
CA SER A 88 9.67 3.09 -6.58
C SER A 88 10.85 2.11 -6.70
N TRP A 89 10.56 0.81 -6.71
CA TRP A 89 11.55 -0.24 -6.91
C TRP A 89 12.31 -0.08 -8.23
N GLY A 90 13.58 -0.42 -8.25
CA GLY A 90 14.37 -0.51 -9.48
C GLY A 90 13.78 -1.47 -10.52
N ARG A 91 14.12 -1.25 -11.79
CA ARG A 91 13.57 -1.98 -12.94
C ARG A 91 13.94 -3.47 -13.02
N HIS A 92 14.76 -3.97 -12.11
CA HIS A 92 15.12 -5.37 -11.96
C HIS A 92 14.30 -6.11 -10.89
N VAL A 93 13.44 -5.39 -10.13
CA VAL A 93 12.69 -5.94 -9.00
C VAL A 93 11.35 -6.50 -9.46
N TRP A 94 11.07 -7.73 -9.03
CA TRP A 94 9.75 -8.34 -9.09
C TRP A 94 9.09 -8.16 -7.72
N ASN A 95 8.01 -7.42 -7.68
CA ASN A 95 7.32 -7.03 -6.46
C ASN A 95 6.00 -7.78 -6.33
N PHE A 96 5.83 -8.48 -5.21
CA PHE A 96 4.59 -9.16 -4.83
C PHE A 96 4.16 -8.63 -3.48
N SER A 97 2.99 -8.03 -3.39
CA SER A 97 2.47 -7.54 -2.11
C SER A 97 1.04 -8.00 -1.86
N HIS A 98 0.76 -8.25 -0.60
CA HIS A 98 -0.58 -8.46 -0.09
C HIS A 98 -0.82 -7.48 1.03
N GLU A 99 -1.82 -6.65 0.88
CA GLU A 99 -2.09 -5.51 1.74
C GLU A 99 -3.51 -5.60 2.23
N ARG A 100 -3.71 -5.40 3.52
CA ARG A 100 -5.02 -5.46 4.11
C ARG A 100 -5.21 -4.36 5.15
N ALA A 101 -6.32 -3.65 5.02
CA ALA A 101 -6.78 -2.70 6.03
C ALA A 101 -8.13 -3.11 6.59
N ARG A 102 -8.32 -2.86 7.87
CA ARG A 102 -9.59 -3.02 8.56
C ARG A 102 -9.96 -1.72 9.27
N VAL A 103 -11.18 -1.23 9.01
CA VAL A 103 -11.70 0.01 9.55
C VAL A 103 -12.91 -0.29 10.43
N GLU A 104 -12.79 0.05 11.70
CA GLU A 104 -13.82 -0.16 12.70
C GLU A 104 -14.83 1.01 12.74
N ARG A 105 -15.80 0.93 13.65
CA ARG A 105 -16.94 1.86 13.76
C ARG A 105 -16.53 3.32 13.67
N SER A 106 -17.14 4.05 12.73
CA SER A 106 -16.87 5.49 12.48
C SER A 106 -15.38 5.81 12.23
N GLY A 107 -14.58 4.81 11.96
CA GLY A 107 -13.19 4.99 11.54
C GLY A 107 -13.09 5.50 10.09
N ASN A 108 -11.98 6.13 9.76
CA ASN A 108 -11.74 6.68 8.42
C ASN A 108 -10.34 6.32 7.94
N LEU A 109 -10.24 5.70 6.78
CA LEU A 109 -8.98 5.43 6.09
C LEU A 109 -8.98 6.09 4.71
N ASP A 110 -7.99 6.95 4.48
CA ASP A 110 -7.66 7.50 3.16
C ASP A 110 -6.33 6.85 2.70
N TRP A 111 -6.43 5.89 1.79
CA TRP A 111 -5.28 5.14 1.27
C TRP A 111 -4.88 5.64 -0.11
N ILE A 112 -3.72 6.25 -0.19
CA ILE A 112 -3.16 6.80 -1.42
C ILE A 112 -1.99 5.94 -1.87
N PHE A 113 -2.07 5.40 -3.07
CA PHE A 113 -1.07 4.51 -3.63
C PHE A 113 -0.40 5.12 -4.87
N GLY A 114 0.92 5.09 -4.93
CA GLY A 114 1.70 5.51 -6.09
C GLY A 114 2.69 4.42 -6.54
N ALA A 115 2.60 3.98 -7.81
CA ALA A 115 3.50 2.98 -8.35
C ALA A 115 4.22 3.49 -9.62
N ILE A 116 5.53 3.62 -9.52
CA ILE A 116 6.37 4.09 -10.62
C ILE A 116 7.58 3.20 -10.91
N GLY A 117 7.84 2.24 -10.05
CA GLY A 117 8.99 1.34 -10.13
C GLY A 117 8.65 -0.09 -10.54
N SER A 118 9.58 -1.00 -10.28
CA SER A 118 9.59 -2.44 -10.54
C SER A 118 9.63 -2.87 -12.01
N ARG A 119 10.05 -4.10 -12.23
CA ARG A 119 9.91 -4.82 -13.51
C ARG A 119 8.52 -5.40 -13.65
N LEU A 120 8.07 -6.04 -12.59
CA LEU A 120 6.75 -6.61 -12.44
C LEU A 120 6.26 -6.31 -11.04
N THR A 121 5.02 -5.87 -10.94
CA THR A 121 4.29 -5.79 -9.66
C THR A 121 3.02 -6.61 -9.77
N LYS A 122 2.78 -7.46 -8.77
CA LYS A 122 1.46 -8.01 -8.47
C LYS A 122 1.10 -7.61 -7.04
N ASN A 123 0.03 -6.83 -6.93
CA ASN A 123 -0.45 -6.29 -5.67
C ASN A 123 -1.90 -6.72 -5.46
N PHE A 124 -2.20 -7.21 -4.25
CA PHE A 124 -3.57 -7.44 -3.76
C PHE A 124 -3.81 -6.53 -2.58
N THR A 125 -4.81 -5.65 -2.70
CA THR A 125 -5.17 -4.71 -1.65
C THR A 125 -6.62 -4.91 -1.23
N GLU A 126 -6.83 -5.26 0.04
CA GLU A 126 -8.14 -5.47 0.64
C GLU A 126 -8.45 -4.38 1.67
N LEU A 127 -9.67 -3.85 1.62
CA LEU A 127 -10.19 -2.87 2.57
C LEU A 127 -11.50 -3.39 3.18
N ASP A 128 -11.45 -3.79 4.44
CA ASP A 128 -12.59 -4.23 5.21
C ASP A 128 -13.22 -3.05 5.97
N LEU A 129 -14.43 -2.64 5.59
CA LEU A 129 -15.25 -1.67 6.32
C LEU A 129 -16.10 -2.44 7.35
N ALA A 130 -15.49 -2.72 8.49
CA ALA A 130 -15.99 -3.71 9.45
C ALA A 130 -16.89 -3.14 10.53
N GLY A 131 -16.82 -1.84 10.78
CA GLY A 131 -17.66 -1.18 11.76
C GLY A 131 -18.72 -0.29 11.12
N GLU A 132 -19.85 -0.12 11.80
CA GLU A 132 -20.91 0.77 11.35
C GLU A 132 -20.38 2.20 11.11
N GLY A 133 -20.73 2.78 9.95
CA GLY A 133 -20.30 4.13 9.58
C GLY A 133 -18.82 4.25 9.22
N ALA A 134 -18.11 3.14 9.03
CA ALA A 134 -16.72 3.18 8.55
C ALA A 134 -16.63 3.79 7.15
N VAL A 135 -15.57 4.55 6.93
CA VAL A 135 -15.28 5.20 5.65
C VAL A 135 -13.91 4.77 5.15
N GLY A 136 -13.85 4.35 3.90
CA GLY A 136 -12.60 3.95 3.26
C GLY A 136 -12.49 4.53 1.87
N ARG A 137 -11.42 5.26 1.60
CA ARG A 137 -11.10 5.75 0.25
C ARG A 137 -9.79 5.13 -0.19
N MET A 138 -9.77 4.66 -1.43
CA MET A 138 -8.56 4.17 -2.07
C MET A 138 -8.35 4.96 -3.35
N SER A 139 -7.26 5.69 -3.43
CA SER A 139 -6.88 6.39 -4.65
C SER A 139 -5.47 6.01 -5.05
N GLY A 140 -5.28 5.75 -6.34
CA GLY A 140 -4.00 5.32 -6.83
C GLY A 140 -3.63 5.96 -8.16
N PHE A 141 -2.34 6.09 -8.37
CA PHE A 141 -1.79 6.39 -9.67
C PHE A 141 -0.62 5.46 -9.98
N TYR A 142 -0.47 5.14 -11.25
CA TYR A 142 0.72 4.44 -11.71
C TYR A 142 1.21 5.02 -13.04
N PHE A 143 2.50 5.01 -13.19
CA PHE A 143 3.15 5.33 -14.45
C PHE A 143 4.08 4.19 -14.83
N THR A 144 3.89 3.65 -16.02
CA THR A 144 4.70 2.54 -16.54
C THR A 144 5.37 2.91 -17.85
N ASP A 145 6.55 2.39 -18.04
CA ASP A 145 7.39 2.66 -19.19
C ASP A 145 8.16 1.40 -19.61
N GLY A 146 8.72 1.41 -20.83
CA GLY A 146 9.53 0.30 -21.33
C GLY A 146 8.79 -1.01 -21.42
N ASN A 147 9.20 -1.99 -20.61
CA ASN A 147 8.62 -3.33 -20.53
C ASN A 147 8.04 -3.65 -19.14
N GLN A 148 7.73 -2.65 -18.32
CA GLN A 148 7.12 -2.88 -17.02
C GLN A 148 5.76 -3.55 -17.14
N HIS A 149 5.41 -4.33 -16.13
CA HIS A 149 4.07 -4.90 -15.98
C HIS A 149 3.58 -4.64 -14.55
N LEU A 150 2.53 -3.85 -14.41
CA LEU A 150 1.90 -3.59 -13.11
C LEU A 150 0.49 -4.17 -13.12
N ASP A 151 0.20 -4.98 -12.12
CA ASP A 151 -1.07 -5.68 -11.94
C ASP A 151 -1.57 -5.44 -10.51
N HIS A 152 -2.68 -4.72 -10.38
CA HIS A 152 -3.26 -4.32 -9.11
C HIS A 152 -4.69 -4.86 -9.00
N ASP A 153 -4.93 -5.68 -7.98
CA ASP A 153 -6.27 -6.09 -7.56
C ASP A 153 -6.64 -5.33 -6.29
N THR A 154 -7.81 -4.71 -6.31
CA THR A 154 -8.36 -3.98 -5.17
C THR A 154 -9.72 -4.55 -4.81
N GLN A 155 -9.96 -4.76 -3.52
CA GLN A 155 -11.21 -5.27 -3.01
C GLN A 155 -11.68 -4.43 -1.83
N GLN A 156 -12.94 -3.98 -1.86
CA GLN A 156 -13.57 -3.23 -0.78
C GLN A 156 -14.77 -4.00 -0.25
N ASN A 157 -14.70 -4.40 1.01
CA ASN A 157 -15.71 -5.23 1.66
C ASN A 157 -16.56 -4.37 2.62
N HIS A 158 -17.85 -4.22 2.34
CA HIS A 158 -18.81 -3.56 3.23
C HIS A 158 -19.38 -4.60 4.21
N LEU A 159 -18.70 -4.80 5.35
CA LEU A 159 -19.04 -5.83 6.33
C LEU A 159 -20.03 -5.33 7.40
N ALA A 160 -20.32 -4.03 7.44
CA ALA A 160 -21.23 -3.40 8.39
C ALA A 160 -22.15 -2.39 7.68
N PRO A 161 -23.30 -2.03 8.29
CA PRO A 161 -24.20 -1.05 7.70
C PRO A 161 -23.62 0.37 7.70
N HIS A 162 -24.16 1.21 6.80
CA HIS A 162 -23.82 2.63 6.67
C HIS A 162 -22.36 2.92 6.36
N THR A 163 -21.64 1.96 5.79
CA THR A 163 -20.26 2.14 5.36
C THR A 163 -20.18 2.82 4.00
N THR A 164 -19.11 3.58 3.78
CA THR A 164 -18.89 4.31 2.53
C THR A 164 -17.51 3.99 1.98
N SER A 165 -17.43 3.69 0.69
CA SER A 165 -16.16 3.54 -0.01
C SER A 165 -16.08 4.41 -1.26
N ASP A 166 -14.85 4.78 -1.62
CA ASP A 166 -14.53 5.43 -2.89
C ASP A 166 -13.26 4.82 -3.47
N LEU A 167 -13.25 4.60 -4.78
CA LEU A 167 -12.15 3.92 -5.47
C LEU A 167 -11.80 4.65 -6.76
N LEU A 168 -10.60 5.22 -6.82
CA LEU A 168 -10.13 5.96 -7.99
C LEU A 168 -8.70 5.58 -8.33
N PHE A 169 -8.48 4.93 -9.48
CA PHE A 169 -7.14 4.68 -10.02
C PHE A 169 -6.95 5.36 -11.35
N LYS A 170 -5.77 5.94 -11.54
CA LYS A 170 -5.34 6.57 -12.80
C LYS A 170 -4.01 5.99 -13.25
N GLY A 171 -3.90 5.63 -14.51
CA GLY A 171 -2.68 5.06 -15.06
C GLY A 171 -2.23 5.77 -16.33
N ALA A 172 -0.93 5.88 -16.49
CA ALA A 172 -0.31 6.31 -17.75
C ALA A 172 0.74 5.28 -18.17
N LEU A 173 0.66 4.84 -19.43
CA LEU A 173 1.51 3.81 -20.00
C LEU A 173 2.31 4.37 -21.15
N LYS A 174 3.58 3.98 -21.24
CA LYS A 174 4.49 4.36 -22.32
C LYS A 174 5.26 3.13 -22.84
N GLY A 175 5.64 3.17 -24.09
CA GLY A 175 6.44 2.11 -24.71
C GLY A 175 5.68 0.80 -24.88
N LYS A 176 6.26 -0.30 -24.42
CA LYS A 176 5.67 -1.65 -24.43
C LYS A 176 5.16 -2.10 -23.07
N SER A 177 5.04 -1.17 -22.15
CA SER A 177 4.57 -1.46 -20.80
C SER A 177 3.12 -1.94 -20.80
N ARG A 178 2.76 -2.66 -19.74
CA ARG A 178 1.41 -3.24 -19.54
C ARG A 178 0.91 -2.92 -18.14
N SER A 179 -0.38 -2.74 -18.03
CA SER A 179 -1.06 -2.66 -16.74
C SER A 179 -2.35 -3.46 -16.77
N VAL A 180 -2.62 -4.11 -15.66
CA VAL A 180 -3.91 -4.71 -15.33
C VAL A 180 -4.38 -4.04 -14.05
N TRP A 181 -5.65 -3.72 -14.00
CA TRP A 181 -6.30 -3.29 -12.78
C TRP A 181 -7.67 -3.95 -12.67
N GLN A 182 -7.95 -4.51 -11.52
CA GLN A 182 -9.24 -5.11 -11.20
C GLN A 182 -9.74 -4.52 -9.87
N GLY A 183 -10.98 -4.06 -9.86
CA GLY A 183 -11.65 -3.56 -8.66
C GLY A 183 -12.87 -4.40 -8.34
N MET A 184 -13.08 -4.73 -7.06
CA MET A 184 -14.22 -5.46 -6.57
C MET A 184 -14.81 -4.77 -5.35
N ILE A 185 -16.13 -4.69 -5.27
CA ILE A 185 -16.87 -4.15 -4.13
C ILE A 185 -17.93 -5.20 -3.73
N TYR A 186 -17.92 -5.57 -2.46
CA TYR A 186 -18.89 -6.49 -1.86
C TYR A 186 -19.81 -5.78 -0.88
#